data_1ce30826d2dc091e19258d647a0e9ddf
#
_entry.id   1ce30826d2dc091e19258d647a0e9ddf
#
_cell.length_a   1.000
_cell.length_b   1.000
_cell.length_c   1.000
_cell.angle_alpha   90.00
_cell.angle_beta   90.00
_cell.angle_gamma   90.00
#
_symmetry.space_group_name_H-M   'P 1'
#
loop_
_entity.id
_entity.type
_entity.pdbx_description
1 polymer ?
#
loop_
_entity_poly.entity_id
_entity_poly.type
_entity_poly.pdbx_seq_one_letter_code
_entity_poly.pdbx_strand_id
1 'polypeptide(L)'
;MTTGSDKRICVICAWRENCTKRYRVKSNALFDVNCPDYTRDIKLRDKDVDKLVEDQLGRWQKEKKEQPGHIITLSSEAGAGGGWIARIVGTQLNMDVFGSELIHKVAESAHMSDKVIKSMDEKSISFIDSVISSFFAARHIWPNEYMRHLSLVMHANAKHGNVIMIGRGGSFILKDEAFRVRIIAPQEMRVDRLMSDRRISHEDALDYVVKYEADQIAFIRKYFNEDINDSKHYDMMINTKNVSIEIAAESVKKAFIAWKSNREQAVKQ
;
A
#
# COMPACT_ATOMS: atom_id res chain seq x y z
N MET A 1 -13.63 -32.06 -1.11
CA MET A 1 -12.93 -30.85 -0.62
C MET A 1 -12.93 -29.83 -1.76
N THR A 2 -13.83 -28.89 -1.73
CA THR A 2 -14.03 -27.89 -2.78
C THR A 2 -12.97 -26.80 -2.60
N THR A 3 -11.98 -26.77 -3.49
CA THR A 3 -11.03 -25.66 -3.61
C THR A 3 -11.83 -24.42 -3.99
N GLY A 4 -12.03 -23.53 -3.01
CA GLY A 4 -12.73 -22.28 -3.23
C GLY A 4 -11.99 -21.42 -4.23
N SER A 5 -12.52 -21.30 -5.46
CA SER A 5 -12.11 -20.26 -6.38
C SER A 5 -12.40 -18.91 -5.72
N ASP A 6 -11.45 -18.00 -5.70
CA ASP A 6 -11.73 -16.66 -5.20
C ASP A 6 -12.71 -15.94 -6.13
N LYS A 7 -13.97 -15.97 -5.74
CA LYS A 7 -15.09 -15.42 -6.53
C LYS A 7 -15.10 -13.89 -6.55
N ARG A 8 -14.30 -13.24 -5.69
CA ARG A 8 -14.32 -11.79 -5.49
C ARG A 8 -13.94 -11.01 -6.75
N ILE A 9 -12.90 -11.47 -7.47
CA ILE A 9 -12.49 -10.78 -8.70
C ILE A 9 -13.55 -10.84 -9.79
N CYS A 10 -14.29 -11.96 -9.88
CA CYS A 10 -15.37 -12.10 -10.86
C CYS A 10 -16.57 -11.20 -10.53
N VAL A 11 -16.82 -10.90 -9.28
CA VAL A 11 -17.91 -10.01 -8.84
C VAL A 11 -17.68 -8.58 -9.29
N ILE A 12 -16.42 -8.12 -9.27
CA ILE A 12 -16.05 -6.75 -9.64
C ILE A 12 -15.60 -6.61 -11.10
N CYS A 13 -15.67 -7.67 -11.89
CA CYS A 13 -15.29 -7.67 -13.30
C CYS A 13 -16.43 -7.12 -14.18
N ALA A 14 -16.08 -6.25 -15.14
CA ALA A 14 -17.05 -5.70 -16.09
C ALA A 14 -17.75 -6.76 -16.95
N TRP A 15 -17.09 -7.91 -17.16
CA TRP A 15 -17.61 -9.05 -17.93
C TRP A 15 -18.42 -10.06 -17.11
N ARG A 16 -18.66 -9.79 -15.82
CA ARG A 16 -19.25 -10.76 -14.88
C ARG A 16 -20.55 -11.41 -15.34
N GLU A 17 -21.39 -10.70 -16.12
CA GLU A 17 -22.66 -11.22 -16.60
C GLU A 17 -22.54 -12.17 -17.80
N ASN A 18 -21.61 -11.85 -18.71
CA ASN A 18 -21.45 -12.55 -19.99
C ASN A 18 -20.14 -13.37 -20.09
N CYS A 19 -19.40 -13.51 -18.99
CA CYS A 19 -18.12 -14.18 -18.99
C CYS A 19 -18.25 -15.71 -18.95
N THR A 20 -17.76 -16.40 -19.98
CA THR A 20 -17.74 -17.87 -20.05
C THR A 20 -16.79 -18.52 -19.04
N LYS A 21 -15.80 -17.75 -18.52
CA LYS A 21 -14.81 -18.20 -17.52
C LYS A 21 -15.22 -17.84 -16.09
N ARG A 22 -16.40 -17.26 -15.89
CA ARG A 22 -16.89 -16.80 -14.60
C ARG A 22 -16.77 -17.88 -13.53
N TYR A 23 -16.11 -17.53 -12.41
CA TYR A 23 -15.87 -18.43 -11.26
C TYR A 23 -15.08 -19.71 -11.56
N ARG A 24 -14.49 -19.83 -12.74
CA ARG A 24 -13.64 -20.98 -13.12
C ARG A 24 -12.15 -20.68 -13.07
N VAL A 25 -11.78 -19.43 -12.81
CA VAL A 25 -10.39 -18.99 -12.72
C VAL A 25 -9.79 -19.56 -11.43
N LYS A 26 -8.67 -20.28 -11.56
CA LYS A 26 -7.95 -20.86 -10.42
C LYS A 26 -7.03 -19.80 -9.81
N SER A 27 -7.02 -19.70 -8.48
CA SER A 27 -5.98 -18.97 -7.77
C SER A 27 -4.69 -19.80 -7.77
N ASN A 28 -3.54 -19.14 -7.88
CA ASN A 28 -2.26 -19.77 -7.61
C ASN A 28 -2.05 -19.97 -6.09
N ALA A 29 -0.94 -20.62 -5.70
CA ALA A 29 -0.59 -20.88 -4.29
C ALA A 29 -0.48 -19.60 -3.42
N LEU A 30 -0.43 -18.43 -4.01
CA LEU A 30 -0.34 -17.13 -3.37
C LEU A 30 -1.67 -16.34 -3.39
N PHE A 31 -2.80 -17.01 -3.68
CA PHE A 31 -4.15 -16.43 -3.75
C PHE A 31 -4.34 -15.36 -4.82
N ASP A 32 -3.47 -15.30 -5.81
CA ASP A 32 -3.62 -14.38 -6.93
C ASP A 32 -4.55 -15.01 -7.98
N VAL A 33 -5.67 -14.35 -8.22
CA VAL A 33 -6.62 -14.78 -9.23
C VAL A 33 -6.25 -14.11 -10.54
N ASN A 34 -5.54 -14.85 -11.39
CA ASN A 34 -5.09 -14.36 -12.68
C ASN A 34 -6.14 -14.67 -13.75
N CYS A 35 -7.03 -13.74 -14.03
CA CYS A 35 -7.95 -13.81 -15.15
C CYS A 35 -7.44 -12.91 -16.28
N PRO A 36 -7.06 -13.48 -17.44
CA PRO A 36 -6.55 -12.70 -18.57
C PRO A 36 -7.60 -11.74 -19.15
N ASP A 37 -8.88 -12.03 -18.95
CA ASP A 37 -9.99 -11.23 -19.45
C ASP A 37 -10.54 -10.28 -18.38
N TYR A 38 -9.85 -10.16 -17.23
CA TYR A 38 -10.32 -9.29 -16.17
C TYR A 38 -10.26 -7.82 -16.60
N THR A 39 -11.43 -7.22 -16.65
CA THR A 39 -11.59 -5.77 -16.80
C THR A 39 -12.42 -5.28 -15.62
N ARG A 40 -11.87 -4.37 -14.84
CA ARG A 40 -12.57 -3.84 -13.69
C ARG A 40 -13.82 -3.05 -14.13
N ASP A 41 -14.96 -3.36 -13.53
CA ASP A 41 -16.19 -2.61 -13.79
C ASP A 41 -16.11 -1.23 -13.13
N ILE A 42 -16.01 -0.19 -13.94
CA ILE A 42 -15.93 1.20 -13.51
C ILE A 42 -17.16 1.62 -12.69
N LYS A 43 -18.33 1.04 -12.99
CA LYS A 43 -19.59 1.33 -12.26
C LYS A 43 -19.61 0.79 -10.83
N LEU A 44 -18.80 -0.24 -10.54
CA LEU A 44 -18.66 -0.81 -9.20
C LEU A 44 -17.51 -0.19 -8.40
N ARG A 45 -16.70 0.66 -9.06
CA ARG A 45 -15.45 1.20 -8.52
C ARG A 45 -15.64 1.89 -7.18
N ASP A 46 -16.64 2.73 -7.07
CA ASP A 46 -16.87 3.53 -5.86
C ASP A 46 -17.56 2.72 -4.77
N LYS A 47 -18.53 1.89 -5.12
CA LYS A 47 -19.24 1.01 -4.15
C LYS A 47 -18.32 -0.01 -3.49
N ASP A 48 -17.33 -0.55 -4.23
CA ASP A 48 -16.37 -1.52 -3.69
C ASP A 48 -15.39 -0.85 -2.70
N VAL A 49 -14.97 0.37 -2.98
CA VAL A 49 -14.08 1.12 -2.09
C VAL A 49 -14.83 1.56 -0.84
N ASP A 50 -16.06 2.07 -0.96
CA ASP A 50 -16.91 2.40 0.18
C ASP A 50 -17.09 1.20 1.11
N LYS A 51 -17.40 0.04 0.55
CA LYS A 51 -17.54 -1.19 1.32
C LYS A 51 -16.25 -1.62 2.01
N LEU A 52 -15.10 -1.54 1.32
CA LEU A 52 -13.80 -1.85 1.92
C LEU A 52 -13.46 -0.91 3.07
N VAL A 53 -13.77 0.39 2.93
CA VAL A 53 -13.59 1.38 4.00
C VAL A 53 -14.54 1.07 5.16
N GLU A 54 -15.82 0.79 4.90
CA GLU A 54 -16.79 0.44 5.94
C GLU A 54 -16.43 -0.85 6.69
N ASP A 55 -16.01 -1.88 5.99
CA ASP A 55 -15.53 -3.14 6.57
C ASP A 55 -14.29 -2.90 7.45
N GLN A 56 -13.38 -2.01 7.03
CA GLN A 56 -12.21 -1.65 7.79
C GLN A 56 -12.57 -0.84 9.05
N LEU A 57 -13.43 0.17 8.90
CA LEU A 57 -13.93 0.96 10.04
C LEU A 57 -14.66 0.07 11.05
N GLY A 58 -15.46 -0.89 10.58
CA GLY A 58 -16.15 -1.87 11.44
C GLY A 58 -15.18 -2.78 12.20
N ARG A 59 -14.04 -3.15 11.60
CA ARG A 59 -12.96 -3.88 12.30
C ARG A 59 -12.31 -3.03 13.37
N TRP A 60 -11.95 -1.80 13.06
CA TRP A 60 -11.33 -0.88 14.02
C TRP A 60 -12.21 -0.57 15.25
N GLN A 61 -13.54 -0.45 15.05
CA GLN A 61 -14.47 -0.26 16.16
C GLN A 61 -14.56 -1.46 17.09
N LYS A 62 -14.40 -2.67 16.55
CA LYS A 62 -14.42 -3.93 17.32
C LYS A 62 -13.10 -4.20 18.04
N GLU A 63 -11.99 -3.81 17.43
CA GLU A 63 -10.65 -3.99 17.98
C GLU A 63 -10.21 -2.73 18.73
N LYS A 64 -10.70 -2.52 19.96
CA LYS A 64 -10.14 -1.49 20.84
C LYS A 64 -8.71 -1.89 21.23
N LYS A 65 -7.72 -1.40 20.49
CA LYS A 65 -6.30 -1.59 20.83
C LYS A 65 -5.87 -0.48 21.79
N GLU A 66 -5.39 -0.85 22.96
CA GLU A 66 -4.86 0.07 23.98
C GLU A 66 -3.49 0.66 23.61
N GLN A 67 -2.82 0.13 22.58
CA GLN A 67 -1.50 0.58 22.15
C GLN A 67 -1.50 0.95 20.67
N PRO A 68 -0.76 2.01 20.29
CA PRO A 68 -0.57 2.36 18.89
C PRO A 68 0.03 1.16 18.14
N GLY A 69 -0.55 0.85 17.02
CA GLY A 69 -0.09 -0.25 16.20
C GLY A 69 1.23 0.07 15.50
N HIS A 70 1.85 -0.95 14.99
CA HIS A 70 3.10 -0.83 14.25
C HIS A 70 2.82 -0.85 12.75
N ILE A 71 3.59 -0.04 12.01
CA ILE A 71 3.34 0.22 10.59
C ILE A 71 4.57 -0.12 9.79
N ILE A 72 4.34 -0.70 8.62
CA ILE A 72 5.35 -0.80 7.57
C ILE A 72 4.90 0.07 6.40
N THR A 73 5.75 0.94 5.90
CA THR A 73 5.58 1.58 4.60
C THR A 73 6.48 0.91 3.58
N LEU A 74 5.92 0.52 2.46
CA LEU A 74 6.63 -0.19 1.41
C LEU A 74 6.59 0.61 0.11
N SER A 75 7.73 1.14 -0.29
CA SER A 75 7.95 1.75 -1.60
C SER A 75 8.53 0.69 -2.53
N SER A 76 8.01 0.54 -3.73
CA SER A 76 8.49 -0.47 -4.68
C SER A 76 8.50 0.07 -6.10
N GLU A 77 9.53 -0.27 -6.85
CA GLU A 77 9.50 -0.14 -8.29
C GLU A 77 8.50 -1.13 -8.90
N ALA A 78 7.87 -0.76 -10.03
CA ALA A 78 6.94 -1.66 -10.72
C ALA A 78 7.67 -2.94 -11.16
N GLY A 79 7.11 -4.11 -10.86
CA GLY A 79 7.74 -5.40 -11.17
C GLY A 79 8.86 -5.83 -10.22
N ALA A 80 9.24 -5.04 -9.21
CA ALA A 80 10.25 -5.43 -8.23
C ALA A 80 9.75 -6.42 -7.16
N GLY A 81 8.46 -6.74 -7.13
CA GLY A 81 7.88 -7.74 -6.23
C GLY A 81 7.34 -7.20 -4.90
N GLY A 82 7.29 -5.87 -4.72
CA GLY A 82 6.88 -5.26 -3.45
C GLY A 82 5.47 -5.67 -3.00
N GLY A 83 4.51 -5.80 -3.91
CA GLY A 83 3.15 -6.26 -3.58
C GLY A 83 3.11 -7.69 -3.04
N TRP A 84 3.94 -8.59 -3.58
CA TRP A 84 4.07 -9.96 -3.11
C TRP A 84 4.70 -10.03 -1.72
N ILE A 85 5.81 -9.28 -1.54
CA ILE A 85 6.50 -9.16 -0.25
C ILE A 85 5.54 -8.64 0.82
N ALA A 86 4.79 -7.58 0.53
CA ALA A 86 3.82 -7.02 1.46
C ALA A 86 2.74 -8.02 1.88
N ARG A 87 2.22 -8.81 0.93
CA ARG A 87 1.21 -9.84 1.23
C ARG A 87 1.75 -10.96 2.11
N ILE A 88 2.97 -11.45 1.81
CA ILE A 88 3.61 -12.51 2.61
C ILE A 88 3.85 -12.00 4.04
N VAL A 89 4.44 -10.81 4.19
CA VAL A 89 4.70 -10.20 5.49
C VAL A 89 3.39 -9.94 6.25
N GLY A 90 2.38 -9.39 5.56
CA GLY A 90 1.06 -9.13 6.13
C GLY A 90 0.40 -10.39 6.66
N THR A 91 0.44 -11.49 5.90
CA THR A 91 -0.09 -12.79 6.35
C THR A 91 0.67 -13.33 7.56
N GLN A 92 2.00 -13.26 7.55
CA GLN A 92 2.84 -13.80 8.62
C GLN A 92 2.76 -13.00 9.93
N LEU A 93 2.54 -11.68 9.83
CA LEU A 93 2.47 -10.78 10.99
C LEU A 93 1.03 -10.40 11.37
N ASN A 94 0.03 -10.96 10.68
CA ASN A 94 -1.38 -10.59 10.83
C ASN A 94 -1.60 -9.08 10.70
N MET A 95 -1.03 -8.49 9.63
CA MET A 95 -1.13 -7.07 9.30
C MET A 95 -2.02 -6.88 8.07
N ASP A 96 -2.87 -5.87 8.09
CA ASP A 96 -3.65 -5.46 6.92
C ASP A 96 -2.75 -4.83 5.86
N VAL A 97 -2.98 -5.13 4.58
CA VAL A 97 -2.20 -4.59 3.47
C VAL A 97 -3.03 -3.62 2.65
N PHE A 98 -2.62 -2.35 2.63
CA PHE A 98 -3.26 -1.30 1.84
C PHE A 98 -2.42 -0.97 0.60
N GLY A 99 -2.94 -1.29 -0.57
CA GLY A 99 -2.33 -0.96 -1.85
C GLY A 99 -2.47 0.54 -2.18
N SER A 100 -1.56 1.04 -3.01
CA SER A 100 -1.52 2.45 -3.45
C SER A 100 -2.83 2.92 -4.10
N GLU A 101 -3.55 2.03 -4.76
CA GLU A 101 -4.81 2.36 -5.42
C GLU A 101 -5.92 2.64 -4.41
N LEU A 102 -6.04 1.81 -3.36
CA LEU A 102 -7.04 2.02 -2.31
C LEU A 102 -6.79 3.32 -1.54
N ILE A 103 -5.54 3.55 -1.12
CA ILE A 103 -5.13 4.76 -0.41
C ILE A 103 -5.43 6.01 -1.27
N HIS A 104 -5.13 5.95 -2.57
CA HIS A 104 -5.39 7.04 -3.50
C HIS A 104 -6.87 7.37 -3.62
N LYS A 105 -7.72 6.37 -3.81
CA LYS A 105 -9.17 6.56 -3.95
C LYS A 105 -9.81 7.14 -2.70
N VAL A 106 -9.39 6.66 -1.52
CA VAL A 106 -9.87 7.21 -0.25
C VAL A 106 -9.45 8.66 -0.11
N ALA A 107 -8.22 9.01 -0.50
CA ALA A 107 -7.71 10.38 -0.44
C ALA A 107 -8.37 11.33 -1.48
N GLU A 108 -8.79 10.82 -2.63
CA GLU A 108 -9.51 11.60 -3.65
C GLU A 108 -10.97 11.84 -3.29
N SER A 109 -11.57 11.00 -2.45
CA SER A 109 -12.95 11.14 -2.02
C SER A 109 -13.03 11.86 -0.68
N ALA A 110 -13.45 13.12 -0.68
CA ALA A 110 -13.68 13.88 0.55
C ALA A 110 -14.62 13.14 1.52
N HIS A 111 -15.69 12.52 0.98
CA HIS A 111 -16.64 11.76 1.78
C HIS A 111 -16.01 10.53 2.49
N MET A 112 -15.14 9.78 1.80
CA MET A 112 -14.43 8.64 2.39
C MET A 112 -13.36 9.08 3.37
N SER A 113 -12.63 10.14 3.04
CA SER A 113 -11.66 10.75 3.96
C SER A 113 -12.33 11.19 5.25
N ASP A 114 -13.48 11.84 5.18
CA ASP A 114 -14.27 12.26 6.34
C ASP A 114 -14.74 11.08 7.19
N LYS A 115 -15.17 9.98 6.58
CA LYS A 115 -15.53 8.76 7.32
C LYS A 115 -14.35 8.21 8.12
N VAL A 116 -13.16 8.18 7.50
CA VAL A 116 -11.92 7.72 8.15
C VAL A 116 -11.51 8.68 9.28
N ILE A 117 -11.59 9.99 9.05
CA ILE A 117 -11.28 11.01 10.06
C ILE A 117 -12.23 10.91 11.27
N LYS A 118 -13.54 10.75 11.04
CA LYS A 118 -14.54 10.60 12.09
C LYS A 118 -14.36 9.35 12.95
N SER A 119 -13.56 8.38 12.50
CA SER A 119 -13.19 7.21 13.30
C SER A 119 -12.12 7.51 14.36
N MET A 120 -11.50 8.70 14.29
CA MET A 120 -10.47 9.16 15.24
C MET A 120 -11.07 10.11 16.30
N ASP A 121 -10.39 10.20 17.45
CA ASP A 121 -10.70 11.21 18.45
C ASP A 121 -10.18 12.60 18.04
N GLU A 122 -10.80 13.66 18.59
CA GLU A 122 -10.47 15.06 18.28
C GLU A 122 -9.00 15.41 18.56
N LYS A 123 -8.40 14.86 19.63
CA LYS A 123 -6.99 15.09 19.98
C LYS A 123 -6.06 14.57 18.88
N SER A 124 -6.40 13.41 18.33
CA SER A 124 -5.64 12.81 17.25
C SER A 124 -5.77 13.57 15.95
N ILE A 125 -6.96 14.05 15.63
CA ILE A 125 -7.18 14.91 14.44
C ILE A 125 -6.37 16.20 14.58
N SER A 126 -6.44 16.86 15.73
CA SER A 126 -5.68 18.09 16.01
C SER A 126 -4.17 17.87 15.94
N PHE A 127 -3.67 16.77 16.48
CA PHE A 127 -2.25 16.41 16.38
C PHE A 127 -1.83 16.20 14.92
N ILE A 128 -2.60 15.44 14.14
CA ILE A 128 -2.30 15.17 12.74
C ILE A 128 -2.36 16.45 11.91
N ASP A 129 -3.34 17.32 12.10
CA ASP A 129 -3.42 18.62 11.43
C ASP A 129 -2.21 19.51 11.78
N SER A 130 -1.72 19.46 13.01
CA SER A 130 -0.49 20.14 13.43
C SER A 130 0.75 19.58 12.70
N VAL A 131 0.90 18.26 12.62
CA VAL A 131 1.99 17.60 11.91
C VAL A 131 1.94 17.96 10.42
N ILE A 132 0.77 17.89 9.80
CA ILE A 132 0.56 18.24 8.39
C ILE A 132 0.92 19.70 8.16
N SER A 133 0.42 20.61 8.99
CA SER A 133 0.69 22.06 8.87
C SER A 133 2.18 22.36 9.00
N SER A 134 2.86 21.77 9.99
CA SER A 134 4.30 21.90 10.18
C SER A 134 5.11 21.35 9.00
N PHE A 135 4.67 20.21 8.46
CA PHE A 135 5.31 19.58 7.32
C PHE A 135 5.26 20.45 6.05
N PHE A 136 4.10 21.04 5.77
CA PHE A 136 3.92 21.90 4.60
C PHE A 136 4.57 23.29 4.79
N ALA A 137 4.49 23.86 6.00
CA ALA A 137 5.13 25.14 6.31
C ALA A 137 6.66 25.06 6.13
N ALA A 138 7.30 23.99 6.61
CA ALA A 138 8.74 23.80 6.48
C ALA A 138 9.22 23.68 5.02
N ARG A 139 8.34 23.37 4.08
CA ARG A 139 8.67 23.15 2.66
C ARG A 139 8.15 24.22 1.72
N HIS A 140 7.50 25.26 2.22
CA HIS A 140 6.87 26.32 1.42
C HIS A 140 5.94 25.79 0.32
N ILE A 141 5.33 24.63 0.52
CA ILE A 141 4.39 23.99 -0.40
C ILE A 141 2.99 24.19 0.18
N TRP A 142 2.12 24.78 -0.62
CA TRP A 142 0.71 24.86 -0.26
C TRP A 142 0.10 23.44 -0.29
N PRO A 143 -0.51 22.98 0.81
CA PRO A 143 -1.18 21.68 0.81
C PRO A 143 -2.37 21.77 -0.14
N ASN A 144 -2.34 21.00 -1.23
CA ASN A 144 -3.57 20.78 -1.95
C ASN A 144 -4.45 19.82 -1.12
N GLU A 145 -5.74 19.89 -1.35
CA GLU A 145 -6.74 19.10 -0.64
C GLU A 145 -6.42 17.58 -0.66
N TYR A 146 -5.96 17.08 -1.81
CA TYR A 146 -5.53 15.70 -1.96
C TYR A 146 -4.42 15.29 -0.98
N MET A 147 -3.36 16.09 -0.84
CA MET A 147 -2.25 15.76 0.07
C MET A 147 -2.66 15.83 1.53
N ARG A 148 -3.56 16.75 1.87
CA ARG A 148 -4.15 16.81 3.21
C ARG A 148 -4.94 15.53 3.51
N HIS A 149 -5.83 15.12 2.62
CA HIS A 149 -6.61 13.89 2.78
C HIS A 149 -5.71 12.65 2.80
N LEU A 150 -4.72 12.57 1.93
CA LEU A 150 -3.76 11.48 1.88
C LEU A 150 -3.01 11.32 3.21
N SER A 151 -2.52 12.42 3.77
CA SER A 151 -1.83 12.42 5.05
C SER A 151 -2.78 12.01 6.19
N LEU A 152 -3.99 12.55 6.22
CA LEU A 152 -5.01 12.18 7.23
C LEU A 152 -5.34 10.68 7.18
N VAL A 153 -5.58 10.13 5.99
CA VAL A 153 -5.88 8.71 5.80
C VAL A 153 -4.70 7.85 6.25
N MET A 154 -3.48 8.22 5.92
CA MET A 154 -2.29 7.47 6.33
C MET A 154 -2.08 7.49 7.85
N HIS A 155 -2.17 8.65 8.48
CA HIS A 155 -2.05 8.74 9.94
C HIS A 155 -3.20 8.05 10.69
N ALA A 156 -4.43 8.11 10.15
CA ALA A 156 -5.55 7.36 10.73
C ALA A 156 -5.29 5.85 10.71
N ASN A 157 -4.84 5.32 9.58
CA ASN A 157 -4.45 3.91 9.48
C ASN A 157 -3.28 3.58 10.42
N ALA A 158 -2.31 4.49 10.52
CA ALA A 158 -1.17 4.36 11.42
C ALA A 158 -1.61 4.24 12.88
N LYS A 159 -2.55 5.08 13.30
CA LYS A 159 -3.08 5.07 14.67
C LYS A 159 -3.79 3.75 15.01
N HIS A 160 -4.58 3.22 14.09
CA HIS A 160 -5.23 1.92 14.28
C HIS A 160 -4.23 0.76 14.21
N GLY A 161 -3.09 0.94 13.55
CA GLY A 161 -1.91 0.10 13.57
C GLY A 161 -2.04 -1.27 12.91
N ASN A 162 -0.93 -2.01 12.92
CA ASN A 162 -0.78 -3.31 12.26
C ASN A 162 -1.14 -3.27 10.78
N VAL A 163 -0.59 -2.29 10.06
CA VAL A 163 -0.85 -2.11 8.65
C VAL A 163 0.45 -2.04 7.83
N ILE A 164 0.38 -2.52 6.61
CA ILE A 164 1.40 -2.34 5.59
C ILE A 164 0.82 -1.44 4.51
N MET A 165 1.42 -0.28 4.29
CA MET A 165 0.98 0.67 3.28
C MET A 165 1.93 0.67 2.09
N ILE A 166 1.40 0.47 0.88
CA ILE A 166 2.22 0.39 -0.33
C ILE A 166 2.10 1.69 -1.13
N GLY A 167 3.24 2.36 -1.34
CA GLY A 167 3.35 3.53 -2.22
C GLY A 167 2.80 4.84 -1.65
N ARG A 168 2.41 5.75 -2.54
CA ARG A 168 1.82 7.07 -2.25
C ARG A 168 2.62 7.94 -1.27
N GLY A 169 3.93 7.77 -1.24
CA GLY A 169 4.80 8.57 -0.37
C GLY A 169 4.69 8.24 1.11
N GLY A 170 4.19 7.05 1.49
CA GLY A 170 4.04 6.65 2.88
C GLY A 170 5.30 6.81 3.71
N SER A 171 6.46 6.46 3.16
CA SER A 171 7.77 6.64 3.82
C SER A 171 8.12 8.12 4.08
N PHE A 172 7.57 9.04 3.32
CA PHE A 172 7.78 10.49 3.46
C PHE A 172 6.73 11.16 4.34
N ILE A 173 5.52 10.60 4.40
CA ILE A 173 4.41 11.11 5.23
C ILE A 173 4.59 10.64 6.68
N LEU A 174 4.75 9.33 6.90
CA LEU A 174 4.79 8.75 8.25
C LEU A 174 6.20 8.76 8.86
N LYS A 175 7.24 8.96 8.05
CA LYS A 175 8.62 9.08 8.53
C LYS A 175 8.94 8.06 9.64
N ASP A 176 9.34 8.57 10.80
CA ASP A 176 9.78 7.78 11.94
C ASP A 176 8.65 7.00 12.65
N GLU A 177 7.39 7.24 12.29
CA GLU A 177 6.26 6.46 12.82
C GLU A 177 6.20 5.05 12.23
N ALA A 178 6.81 4.83 11.06
CA ALA A 178 6.75 3.57 10.32
C ALA A 178 8.13 2.96 10.08
N PHE A 179 8.20 1.63 9.96
CA PHE A 179 9.34 0.94 9.39
C PHE A 179 9.31 1.09 7.86
N ARG A 180 10.29 1.77 7.29
CA ARG A 180 10.31 2.21 5.89
C ARG A 180 11.12 1.26 5.04
N VAL A 181 10.47 0.60 4.09
CA VAL A 181 11.09 -0.38 3.19
C VAL A 181 11.02 0.08 1.75
N ARG A 182 12.13 -0.07 1.00
CA ARG A 182 12.13 0.09 -0.45
C ARG A 182 12.58 -1.19 -1.14
N ILE A 183 11.81 -1.59 -2.16
CA ILE A 183 12.10 -2.76 -2.99
C ILE A 183 12.45 -2.29 -4.40
N ILE A 184 13.60 -2.70 -4.88
CA ILE A 184 14.13 -2.37 -6.20
C ILE A 184 14.52 -3.63 -6.96
N ALA A 185 14.62 -3.54 -8.28
CA ALA A 185 15.18 -4.59 -9.13
C ALA A 185 15.67 -4.00 -10.47
N PRO A 186 16.59 -4.67 -11.18
CA PRO A 186 16.96 -4.26 -12.54
C PRO A 186 15.74 -4.18 -13.46
N GLN A 187 15.74 -3.19 -14.36
CA GLN A 187 14.60 -2.92 -15.24
C GLN A 187 14.17 -4.14 -16.06
N GLU A 188 15.09 -4.85 -16.68
CA GLU A 188 14.78 -6.05 -17.49
C GLU A 188 14.02 -7.09 -16.67
N MET A 189 14.50 -7.40 -15.47
CA MET A 189 13.83 -8.35 -14.58
C MET A 189 12.43 -7.88 -14.16
N ARG A 190 12.24 -6.57 -13.98
CA ARG A 190 10.92 -5.99 -13.67
C ARG A 190 9.95 -6.13 -14.84
N VAL A 191 10.45 -5.90 -16.05
CA VAL A 191 9.70 -6.10 -17.31
C VAL A 191 9.30 -7.57 -17.47
N ASP A 192 10.24 -8.51 -17.32
CA ASP A 192 9.97 -9.96 -17.45
C ASP A 192 8.92 -10.44 -16.43
N ARG A 193 9.00 -9.97 -15.20
CA ARG A 193 8.01 -10.29 -14.18
C ARG A 193 6.63 -9.75 -14.54
N LEU A 194 6.54 -8.51 -15.01
CA LEU A 194 5.26 -7.93 -15.42
C LEU A 194 4.66 -8.62 -16.65
N MET A 195 5.50 -9.01 -17.64
CA MET A 195 5.06 -9.83 -18.76
C MET A 195 4.41 -11.13 -18.28
N SER A 196 5.08 -11.84 -17.37
CA SER A 196 4.58 -13.08 -16.80
C SER A 196 3.32 -12.89 -15.96
N ASP A 197 3.30 -11.90 -15.07
CA ASP A 197 2.22 -11.66 -14.12
C ASP A 197 0.95 -11.15 -14.81
N ARG A 198 1.10 -10.27 -15.80
CA ARG A 198 -0.01 -9.60 -16.48
C ARG A 198 -0.33 -10.16 -17.86
N ARG A 199 0.52 -11.04 -18.39
CA ARG A 199 0.42 -11.62 -19.75
C ARG A 199 0.31 -10.54 -20.81
N ILE A 200 1.16 -9.53 -20.72
CA ILE A 200 1.28 -8.42 -21.68
C ILE A 200 2.55 -8.57 -22.50
N SER A 201 2.66 -7.81 -23.61
CA SER A 201 3.85 -7.78 -24.44
C SER A 201 5.04 -7.16 -23.71
N HIS A 202 6.24 -7.39 -24.21
CA HIS A 202 7.46 -6.76 -23.70
C HIS A 202 7.37 -5.23 -23.78
N GLU A 203 6.86 -4.71 -24.91
CA GLU A 203 6.70 -3.28 -25.15
C GLU A 203 5.75 -2.66 -24.12
N ASP A 204 4.56 -3.24 -23.91
CA ASP A 204 3.60 -2.77 -22.92
C ASP A 204 4.16 -2.83 -21.49
N ALA A 205 4.94 -3.87 -21.17
CA ALA A 205 5.56 -4.02 -19.86
C ALA A 205 6.66 -2.98 -19.63
N LEU A 206 7.49 -2.71 -20.64
CA LEU A 206 8.53 -1.70 -20.58
C LEU A 206 7.93 -0.30 -20.42
N ASP A 207 6.95 0.04 -21.25
CA ASP A 207 6.24 1.32 -21.16
C ASP A 207 5.60 1.52 -19.78
N TYR A 208 4.99 0.47 -19.25
CA TYR A 208 4.44 0.52 -17.89
C TYR A 208 5.50 0.79 -16.83
N VAL A 209 6.65 0.09 -16.89
CA VAL A 209 7.75 0.25 -15.93
C VAL A 209 8.28 1.68 -15.97
N VAL A 210 8.59 2.19 -17.18
CA VAL A 210 9.15 3.53 -17.37
C VAL A 210 8.19 4.62 -16.90
N LYS A 211 6.92 4.52 -17.30
CA LYS A 211 5.90 5.49 -16.91
C LYS A 211 5.65 5.49 -15.40
N TYR A 212 5.48 4.31 -14.82
CA TYR A 212 5.23 4.18 -13.38
C TYR A 212 6.37 4.75 -12.54
N GLU A 213 7.62 4.50 -12.95
CA GLU A 213 8.82 5.04 -12.28
C GLU A 213 8.88 6.56 -12.39
N ALA A 214 8.66 7.10 -13.59
CA ALA A 214 8.62 8.54 -13.81
C ALA A 214 7.52 9.22 -12.98
N ASP A 215 6.33 8.62 -12.90
CA ASP A 215 5.21 9.13 -12.10
C ASP A 215 5.54 9.10 -10.59
N GLN A 216 6.20 8.06 -10.10
CA GLN A 216 6.64 7.98 -8.70
C GLN A 216 7.69 9.05 -8.38
N ILE A 217 8.71 9.21 -9.22
CA ILE A 217 9.76 10.22 -9.06
C ILE A 217 9.15 11.62 -9.07
N ALA A 218 8.29 11.90 -10.05
CA ALA A 218 7.62 13.19 -10.18
C ALA A 218 6.74 13.50 -8.96
N PHE A 219 6.00 12.51 -8.44
CA PHE A 219 5.17 12.65 -7.25
C PHE A 219 6.01 13.00 -6.03
N ILE A 220 7.09 12.26 -5.77
CA ILE A 220 7.94 12.52 -4.60
C ILE A 220 8.65 13.86 -4.72
N ARG A 221 9.17 14.19 -5.90
CA ARG A 221 9.80 15.50 -6.14
C ARG A 221 8.82 16.64 -5.97
N LYS A 222 7.61 16.53 -6.51
CA LYS A 222 6.59 17.59 -6.45
C LYS A 222 6.12 17.86 -5.01
N TYR A 223 5.82 16.80 -4.23
CA TYR A 223 5.17 16.98 -2.94
C TYR A 223 6.13 16.94 -1.74
N PHE A 224 7.31 16.38 -1.92
CA PHE A 224 8.27 16.23 -0.82
C PHE A 224 9.59 16.93 -1.08
N ASN A 225 9.84 17.38 -2.33
CA ASN A 225 11.11 17.94 -2.78
C ASN A 225 12.31 17.04 -2.44
N GLU A 226 12.12 15.74 -2.58
CA GLU A 226 13.09 14.70 -2.24
C GLU A 226 13.35 13.78 -3.43
N ASP A 227 14.44 13.00 -3.34
CA ASP A 227 14.72 11.91 -4.27
C ASP A 227 14.22 10.58 -3.68
N ILE A 228 13.30 9.92 -4.40
CA ILE A 228 12.78 8.61 -4.01
C ILE A 228 13.88 7.55 -3.90
N ASN A 229 15.02 7.75 -4.56
CA ASN A 229 16.15 6.80 -4.57
C ASN A 229 17.19 7.09 -3.48
N ASP A 230 17.06 8.18 -2.73
CA ASP A 230 17.95 8.43 -1.59
C ASP A 230 17.65 7.41 -0.47
N SER A 231 18.65 6.57 -0.18
CA SER A 231 18.57 5.51 0.83
C SER A 231 18.25 6.01 2.24
N LYS A 232 18.54 7.29 2.54
CA LYS A 232 18.26 7.90 3.86
C LYS A 232 16.77 7.95 4.21
N HIS A 233 15.89 7.82 3.21
CA HIS A 233 14.45 7.80 3.43
C HIS A 233 13.91 6.43 3.85
N TYR A 234 14.77 5.42 3.94
CA TYR A 234 14.36 4.05 4.20
C TYR A 234 15.20 3.41 5.29
N ASP A 235 14.58 2.60 6.13
CA ASP A 235 15.26 1.81 7.15
C ASP A 235 15.81 0.52 6.56
N MET A 236 15.26 0.08 5.42
CA MET A 236 15.72 -1.09 4.69
C MET A 236 15.49 -0.94 3.18
N MET A 237 16.50 -1.26 2.38
CA MET A 237 16.39 -1.39 0.93
C MET A 237 16.78 -2.79 0.49
N ILE A 238 15.96 -3.40 -0.38
CA ILE A 238 16.21 -4.75 -0.90
C ILE A 238 16.20 -4.71 -2.43
N ASN A 239 17.29 -5.17 -3.03
CA ASN A 239 17.35 -5.45 -4.46
C ASN A 239 17.00 -6.92 -4.70
N THR A 240 15.86 -7.16 -5.36
CA THR A 240 15.38 -8.50 -5.65
C THR A 240 16.01 -9.14 -6.89
N LYS A 241 17.17 -8.64 -7.33
CA LYS A 241 17.93 -9.27 -8.43
C LYS A 241 18.32 -10.71 -8.11
N ASN A 242 18.96 -10.88 -6.95
CA ASN A 242 19.51 -12.15 -6.51
C ASN A 242 18.85 -12.66 -5.20
N VAL A 243 17.79 -11.99 -4.76
CA VAL A 243 17.04 -12.32 -3.55
C VAL A 243 15.62 -12.67 -3.98
N SER A 244 15.15 -13.87 -3.65
CA SER A 244 13.79 -14.28 -3.95
C SER A 244 12.77 -13.45 -3.16
N ILE A 245 11.52 -13.43 -3.62
CA ILE A 245 10.43 -12.72 -2.95
C ILE A 245 10.24 -13.23 -1.52
N GLU A 246 10.36 -14.54 -1.31
CA GLU A 246 10.20 -15.19 0.00
C GLU A 246 11.33 -14.80 0.95
N ILE A 247 12.59 -14.80 0.48
CA ILE A 247 13.75 -14.37 1.28
C ILE A 247 13.64 -12.88 1.61
N ALA A 248 13.23 -12.05 0.65
CA ALA A 248 12.99 -10.64 0.89
C ALA A 248 11.90 -10.40 1.93
N ALA A 249 10.78 -11.12 1.85
CA ALA A 249 9.69 -11.04 2.83
C ALA A 249 10.15 -11.46 4.23
N GLU A 250 10.89 -12.56 4.35
CA GLU A 250 11.42 -13.03 5.63
C GLU A 250 12.42 -12.02 6.23
N SER A 251 13.23 -11.37 5.39
CA SER A 251 14.17 -10.33 5.81
C SER A 251 13.44 -9.10 6.33
N VAL A 252 12.41 -8.62 5.62
CA VAL A 252 11.58 -7.50 6.06
C VAL A 252 10.90 -7.82 7.39
N LYS A 253 10.32 -9.02 7.53
CA LYS A 253 9.68 -9.46 8.77
C LYS A 253 10.63 -9.44 9.95
N LYS A 254 11.81 -10.04 9.83
CA LYS A 254 12.81 -10.08 10.90
C LYS A 254 13.31 -8.68 11.30
N ALA A 255 13.61 -7.85 10.30
CA ALA A 255 14.05 -6.49 10.54
C ALA A 255 12.96 -5.65 11.23
N PHE A 256 11.71 -5.78 10.80
CA PHE A 256 10.58 -5.10 11.42
C PHE A 256 10.36 -5.53 12.88
N ILE A 257 10.44 -6.83 13.19
CA ILE A 257 10.30 -7.33 14.56
C ILE A 257 11.40 -6.74 15.47
N ALA A 258 12.64 -6.70 14.99
CA ALA A 258 13.75 -6.11 15.73
C ALA A 258 13.57 -4.59 15.93
N TRP A 259 13.18 -3.86 14.88
CA TRP A 259 12.88 -2.43 14.94
C TRP A 259 11.77 -2.12 15.95
N LYS A 260 10.68 -2.90 15.92
CA LYS A 260 9.57 -2.79 16.87
C LYS A 260 10.05 -2.96 18.30
N SER A 261 10.78 -4.02 18.60
CA SER A 261 11.30 -4.31 19.94
C SER A 261 12.18 -3.18 20.48
N ASN A 262 13.04 -2.60 19.65
CA ASN A 262 13.88 -1.47 20.05
C ASN A 262 13.05 -0.23 20.40
N ARG A 263 11.98 0.07 19.65
CA ARG A 263 11.10 1.20 19.95
C ARG A 263 10.31 1.03 21.24
N GLU A 264 9.80 -0.17 21.49
CA GLU A 264 9.09 -0.48 22.72
C GLU A 264 9.98 -0.36 23.98
N GLN A 265 11.27 -0.64 23.83
CA GLN A 265 12.26 -0.45 24.90
C GLN A 265 12.59 1.04 25.13
N ALA A 266 12.71 1.83 24.07
CA ALA A 266 13.00 3.26 24.15
C ALA A 266 11.85 4.07 24.81
N VAL A 267 10.62 3.64 24.68
CA VAL A 267 9.43 4.29 25.32
C VAL A 267 9.35 3.98 26.82
N LYS A 268 10.00 2.91 27.30
CA LYS A 268 10.00 2.50 28.70
C LYS A 268 11.11 3.14 29.52
N GLN A 269 12.06 3.82 28.89
CA GLN A 269 13.12 4.60 29.50
C GLN A 269 12.75 6.08 29.58
#